data_30f573d7c5525603078a9ebb2cb7e27b
#
_entry.id   30f573d7c5525603078a9ebb2cb7e27b
#
_cell.length_a   1.000
_cell.length_b   1.000
_cell.length_c   1.000
_cell.angle_alpha   90.00
_cell.angle_beta   90.00
_cell.angle_gamma   90.00
#
_symmetry.space_group_name_H-M   'P 1'
#
loop_
_entity.id
_entity.type
_entity.pdbx_description
1 polymer ?
#
loop_
_entity_poly.entity_id
_entity_poly.type
_entity_poly.pdbx_seq_one_letter_code
_entity_poly.pdbx_strand_id
1 'polypeptide(L)'
;MKRSTILCFLFFAGYSLFAQTILPADVQIKTALLAAPPDQRQNETVLGYDQSGKLVTLQKGTGNLVCLCDDPKEKGIKVACYSVKLEPFMARGRELIAAGKTEAEKHEIRKQEVESGKLKMPDVPSFLYVLTGTEENYNKTTGDLKDGNFRYVIYMPYATAESTGLPTKPFVPGMPWLMDAGTYGAHVMITPPKK
;
A
#
# COMPACT_ATOMS: atom_id res chain seq x y z
N MET A 1 42.98 -22.58 -52.55
CA MET A 1 41.67 -22.47 -51.90
C MET A 1 41.90 -22.27 -50.39
N LYS A 2 41.75 -21.03 -49.89
CA LYS A 2 41.93 -20.67 -48.49
C LYS A 2 40.57 -20.74 -47.80
N ARG A 3 40.40 -21.67 -46.85
CA ARG A 3 39.18 -21.75 -46.01
C ARG A 3 39.33 -20.77 -44.85
N SER A 4 38.50 -19.70 -44.82
CA SER A 4 38.37 -18.81 -43.68
C SER A 4 37.35 -19.37 -42.71
N THR A 5 37.79 -19.71 -41.53
CA THR A 5 36.94 -20.14 -40.41
C THR A 5 36.49 -18.88 -39.65
N ILE A 6 35.22 -18.55 -39.74
CA ILE A 6 34.62 -17.44 -38.96
C ILE A 6 34.26 -17.98 -37.59
N LEU A 7 34.98 -17.51 -36.57
CA LEU A 7 34.70 -17.79 -35.15
C LEU A 7 33.65 -16.83 -34.62
N CYS A 8 32.40 -17.31 -34.48
CA CYS A 8 31.31 -16.50 -33.88
C CYS A 8 31.47 -16.48 -32.36
N PHE A 9 31.91 -15.35 -31.82
CA PHE A 9 31.87 -15.10 -30.37
C PHE A 9 30.45 -14.76 -29.95
N LEU A 10 29.77 -15.67 -29.27
CA LEU A 10 28.51 -15.44 -28.58
C LEU A 10 28.78 -14.67 -27.28
N PHE A 11 28.53 -13.37 -27.29
CA PHE A 11 28.50 -12.55 -26.08
C PHE A 11 27.25 -12.91 -25.27
N PHE A 12 27.42 -13.69 -24.22
CA PHE A 12 26.42 -13.86 -23.17
C PHE A 12 26.42 -12.58 -22.32
N ALA A 13 25.50 -11.66 -22.61
CA ALA A 13 25.19 -10.56 -21.72
C ALA A 13 24.51 -11.14 -20.46
N GLY A 14 25.28 -11.30 -19.40
CA GLY A 14 24.75 -11.68 -18.09
C GLY A 14 23.88 -10.57 -17.56
N TYR A 15 22.55 -10.72 -17.63
CA TYR A 15 21.62 -9.89 -16.87
C TYR A 15 21.78 -10.25 -15.40
N SER A 16 22.47 -9.40 -14.63
CA SER A 16 22.43 -9.44 -13.18
C SER A 16 21.02 -9.09 -12.73
N LEU A 17 20.20 -10.09 -12.49
CA LEU A 17 18.96 -9.94 -11.73
C LEU A 17 19.38 -9.53 -10.31
N PHE A 18 19.26 -8.25 -9.99
CA PHE A 18 19.28 -7.81 -8.61
C PHE A 18 18.07 -8.44 -7.93
N ALA A 19 18.28 -9.60 -7.31
CA ALA A 19 17.29 -10.18 -6.43
C ALA A 19 17.07 -9.19 -5.27
N GLN A 20 15.90 -8.59 -5.24
CA GLN A 20 15.51 -7.74 -4.12
C GLN A 20 15.51 -8.60 -2.85
N THR A 21 16.24 -8.16 -1.83
CA THR A 21 16.33 -8.89 -0.56
C THR A 21 15.04 -8.74 0.20
N ILE A 22 14.26 -9.81 0.29
CA ILE A 22 13.08 -9.87 1.15
C ILE A 22 13.55 -9.91 2.61
N LEU A 23 13.07 -8.97 3.42
CA LEU A 23 13.42 -8.90 4.83
C LEU A 23 12.81 -10.08 5.61
N PRO A 24 13.38 -10.46 6.75
CA PRO A 24 12.79 -11.45 7.65
C PRO A 24 11.36 -11.09 8.05
N ALA A 25 10.52 -12.09 8.28
CA ALA A 25 9.09 -11.89 8.55
C ALA A 25 8.84 -11.03 9.79
N ASP A 26 9.61 -11.22 10.85
CA ASP A 26 9.55 -10.44 12.09
C ASP A 26 9.86 -8.95 11.87
N VAL A 27 10.85 -8.66 11.03
CA VAL A 27 11.20 -7.28 10.63
C VAL A 27 10.06 -6.66 9.81
N GLN A 28 9.54 -7.39 8.83
CA GLN A 28 8.40 -6.93 8.03
C GLN A 28 7.18 -6.64 8.90
N ILE A 29 6.81 -7.55 9.80
CA ILE A 29 5.68 -7.40 10.74
C ILE A 29 5.87 -6.16 11.60
N LYS A 30 7.04 -6.02 12.24
CA LYS A 30 7.33 -4.86 13.08
C LYS A 30 7.20 -3.55 12.31
N THR A 31 7.77 -3.47 11.11
CA THR A 31 7.71 -2.26 10.27
C THR A 31 6.28 -1.92 9.86
N ALA A 32 5.49 -2.91 9.41
CA ALA A 32 4.11 -2.71 9.02
C ALA A 32 3.26 -2.12 10.16
N LEU A 33 3.44 -2.66 11.37
CA LEU A 33 2.72 -2.21 12.57
C LEU A 33 3.07 -0.78 13.00
N LEU A 34 4.18 -0.19 12.52
CA LEU A 34 4.48 1.22 12.78
C LEU A 34 3.42 2.18 12.24
N ALA A 35 2.71 1.80 11.18
CA ALA A 35 1.62 2.61 10.63
C ALA A 35 0.37 2.64 11.54
N ALA A 36 0.17 1.62 12.39
CA ALA A 36 -0.95 1.58 13.32
C ALA A 36 -0.72 2.48 14.55
N PRO A 37 -1.80 3.03 15.16
CA PRO A 37 -1.73 3.64 16.48
C PRO A 37 -1.05 2.70 17.50
N PRO A 38 -0.20 3.20 18.42
CA PRO A 38 0.57 2.34 19.32
C PRO A 38 -0.27 1.37 20.16
N ASP A 39 -1.45 1.78 20.57
CA ASP A 39 -2.42 1.00 21.33
C ASP A 39 -3.19 -0.05 20.51
N GLN A 40 -3.09 0.03 19.18
CA GLN A 40 -3.74 -0.88 18.22
C GLN A 40 -2.74 -1.78 17.47
N ARG A 41 -1.51 -1.94 17.96
CA ARG A 41 -0.48 -2.77 17.29
C ARG A 41 -0.51 -4.24 17.68
N GLN A 42 -1.34 -4.60 18.65
CA GLN A 42 -1.44 -5.97 19.14
C GLN A 42 -2.52 -6.73 18.36
N ASN A 43 -2.21 -7.99 18.03
CA ASN A 43 -3.15 -8.93 17.40
C ASN A 43 -3.70 -8.52 16.02
N GLU A 44 -3.03 -7.61 15.29
CA GLU A 44 -3.46 -7.24 13.97
C GLU A 44 -3.03 -8.27 12.92
N THR A 45 -3.81 -8.39 11.85
CA THR A 45 -3.40 -9.20 10.69
C THR A 45 -2.33 -8.45 9.90
N VAL A 46 -1.22 -9.12 9.57
CA VAL A 46 -0.13 -8.52 8.79
C VAL A 46 0.09 -9.32 7.53
N LEU A 47 0.01 -8.63 6.39
CA LEU A 47 0.33 -9.15 5.06
C LEU A 47 1.71 -8.64 4.66
N GLY A 48 2.55 -9.52 4.17
CA GLY A 48 3.91 -9.20 3.71
C GLY A 48 4.40 -10.22 2.70
N TYR A 49 5.69 -10.24 2.43
CA TYR A 49 6.26 -10.99 1.33
C TYR A 49 7.04 -12.20 1.82
N ASP A 50 6.79 -13.35 1.20
CA ASP A 50 7.62 -14.55 1.35
C ASP A 50 8.91 -14.45 0.52
N GLN A 51 9.83 -15.41 0.68
CA GLN A 51 11.12 -15.42 -0.01
C GLN A 51 11.01 -15.49 -1.55
N SER A 52 9.83 -15.80 -2.09
CA SER A 52 9.56 -15.77 -3.53
C SER A 52 9.06 -14.39 -4.01
N GLY A 53 8.86 -13.43 -3.09
CA GLY A 53 8.28 -12.11 -3.38
C GLY A 53 6.76 -12.12 -3.57
N LYS A 54 6.08 -13.18 -3.12
CA LYS A 54 4.63 -13.27 -3.14
C LYS A 54 4.06 -12.70 -1.84
N LEU A 55 3.00 -11.90 -1.96
CA LEU A 55 2.26 -11.38 -0.81
C LEU A 55 1.50 -12.52 -0.12
N VAL A 56 1.76 -12.69 1.17
CA VAL A 56 1.17 -13.73 2.02
C VAL A 56 0.80 -13.16 3.39
N THR A 57 0.03 -13.90 4.18
CA THR A 57 -0.22 -13.55 5.58
C THR A 57 0.98 -13.98 6.42
N LEU A 58 1.76 -12.99 6.93
CA LEU A 58 2.87 -13.23 7.84
C LEU A 58 2.42 -13.41 9.28
N GLN A 59 1.39 -12.69 9.68
CA GLN A 59 0.75 -12.78 11.00
C GLN A 59 -0.76 -12.78 10.83
N LYS A 60 -1.43 -13.79 11.38
CA LYS A 60 -2.89 -13.81 11.48
C LYS A 60 -3.28 -13.24 12.83
N GLY A 61 -4.14 -12.24 12.82
CA GLY A 61 -4.64 -11.56 14.01
C GLY A 61 -6.16 -11.57 14.09
N THR A 62 -6.67 -11.10 15.22
CA THR A 62 -8.11 -10.91 15.50
C THR A 62 -8.44 -9.44 15.77
N GLY A 63 -7.47 -8.56 15.57
CA GLY A 63 -7.64 -7.12 15.73
C GLY A 63 -8.50 -6.50 14.62
N ASN A 64 -8.67 -5.19 14.69
CA ASN A 64 -9.54 -4.44 13.79
C ASN A 64 -8.82 -3.89 12.55
N LEU A 65 -7.51 -4.14 12.43
CA LEU A 65 -6.70 -3.65 11.32
C LEU A 65 -6.10 -4.80 10.51
N VAL A 66 -5.92 -4.54 9.22
CA VAL A 66 -5.03 -5.29 8.32
C VAL A 66 -3.86 -4.38 7.97
N CYS A 67 -2.65 -4.83 8.26
CA CYS A 67 -1.42 -4.08 8.00
C CYS A 67 -0.67 -4.67 6.82
N LEU A 68 -0.17 -3.81 5.93
CA LEU A 68 0.62 -4.17 4.76
C LEU A 68 2.07 -3.79 4.99
N CYS A 69 2.95 -4.75 4.75
CA CYS A 69 4.38 -4.51 4.71
C CYS A 69 4.78 -3.67 3.49
N ASP A 70 5.97 -3.14 3.55
CA ASP A 70 6.61 -2.44 2.44
C ASP A 70 6.76 -3.36 1.22
N ASP A 71 6.45 -2.83 0.02
CA ASP A 71 6.67 -3.59 -1.21
C ASP A 71 8.16 -3.54 -1.56
N PRO A 72 8.85 -4.70 -1.56
CA PRO A 72 10.28 -4.73 -1.84
C PRO A 72 10.65 -4.25 -3.26
N LYS A 73 9.68 -4.10 -4.16
CA LYS A 73 9.87 -3.58 -5.53
C LYS A 73 9.81 -2.06 -5.60
N GLU A 74 9.28 -1.40 -4.59
CA GLU A 74 9.18 0.04 -4.52
C GLU A 74 10.42 0.65 -3.84
N LYS A 75 10.71 1.92 -4.17
CA LYS A 75 11.78 2.66 -3.50
C LYS A 75 11.27 3.34 -2.23
N GLY A 76 12.13 3.40 -1.22
CA GLY A 76 11.80 3.96 0.07
C GLY A 76 11.03 2.96 0.94
N ILE A 77 10.32 3.46 1.93
CA ILE A 77 9.49 2.65 2.84
C ILE A 77 8.07 3.16 2.78
N LYS A 78 7.14 2.25 2.56
CA LYS A 78 5.71 2.56 2.54
C LYS A 78 4.91 1.42 3.15
N VAL A 79 4.46 1.61 4.36
CA VAL A 79 3.61 0.65 5.07
C VAL A 79 2.25 1.27 5.36
N ALA A 80 1.24 0.42 5.53
CA ALA A 80 -0.12 0.90 5.76
C ALA A 80 -0.89 -0.06 6.67
N CYS A 81 -1.74 0.49 7.53
CA CYS A 81 -2.72 -0.28 8.30
C CYS A 81 -4.12 0.30 8.06
N TYR A 82 -5.10 -0.54 7.76
CA TYR A 82 -6.46 -0.10 7.48
C TYR A 82 -7.49 -0.98 8.21
N SER A 83 -8.67 -0.40 8.44
CA SER A 83 -9.79 -1.10 9.05
C SER A 83 -10.13 -2.38 8.28
N VAL A 84 -10.37 -3.48 8.98
CA VAL A 84 -10.85 -4.75 8.39
C VAL A 84 -12.11 -4.56 7.53
N LYS A 85 -12.91 -3.50 7.79
CA LYS A 85 -14.08 -3.16 6.97
C LYS A 85 -13.72 -2.75 5.55
N LEU A 86 -12.49 -2.28 5.31
CA LEU A 86 -11.96 -1.96 3.98
C LEU A 86 -11.35 -3.19 3.28
N GLU A 87 -11.18 -4.32 3.97
CA GLU A 87 -10.46 -5.48 3.40
C GLU A 87 -11.05 -5.96 2.07
N PRO A 88 -12.37 -6.11 1.86
CA PRO A 88 -12.89 -6.53 0.57
C PRO A 88 -12.43 -5.62 -0.59
N PHE A 89 -12.47 -4.30 -0.37
CA PHE A 89 -12.06 -3.30 -1.36
C PHE A 89 -10.53 -3.28 -1.58
N MET A 90 -9.75 -3.39 -0.50
CA MET A 90 -8.28 -3.40 -0.57
C MET A 90 -7.76 -4.72 -1.18
N ALA A 91 -8.32 -5.86 -0.77
CA ALA A 91 -7.98 -7.17 -1.34
C ALA A 91 -8.25 -7.20 -2.85
N ARG A 92 -9.42 -6.72 -3.28
CA ARG A 92 -9.74 -6.65 -4.71
C ARG A 92 -8.74 -5.80 -5.50
N GLY A 93 -8.29 -4.69 -4.92
CA GLY A 93 -7.24 -3.86 -5.52
C GLY A 93 -5.93 -4.63 -5.70
N ARG A 94 -5.49 -5.38 -4.69
CA ARG A 94 -4.28 -6.21 -4.75
C ARG A 94 -4.40 -7.34 -5.79
N GLU A 95 -5.54 -8.01 -5.86
CA GLU A 95 -5.81 -9.04 -6.88
C GLU A 95 -5.67 -8.49 -8.30
N LEU A 96 -6.23 -7.32 -8.56
CA LEU A 96 -6.18 -6.69 -9.89
C LEU A 96 -4.75 -6.29 -10.27
N ILE A 97 -3.97 -5.73 -9.35
CA ILE A 97 -2.56 -5.42 -9.58
C ILE A 97 -1.75 -6.70 -9.81
N ALA A 98 -1.97 -7.75 -9.02
CA ALA A 98 -1.34 -9.06 -9.22
C ALA A 98 -1.69 -9.71 -10.57
N ALA A 99 -2.88 -9.41 -11.10
CA ALA A 99 -3.31 -9.80 -12.45
C ALA A 99 -2.77 -8.90 -13.57
N GLY A 100 -1.85 -7.96 -13.25
CA GLY A 100 -1.22 -7.08 -14.23
C GLY A 100 -2.08 -5.89 -14.68
N LYS A 101 -3.15 -5.55 -13.95
CA LYS A 101 -3.99 -4.39 -14.26
C LYS A 101 -3.29 -3.10 -13.88
N THR A 102 -3.42 -2.10 -14.75
CA THR A 102 -2.97 -0.73 -14.46
C THR A 102 -3.84 -0.09 -13.37
N GLU A 103 -3.34 0.99 -12.77
CA GLU A 103 -4.12 1.76 -11.78
C GLU A 103 -5.47 2.23 -12.34
N ALA A 104 -5.50 2.72 -13.59
CA ALA A 104 -6.72 3.17 -14.26
C ALA A 104 -7.73 2.01 -14.45
N GLU A 105 -7.27 0.85 -14.94
CA GLU A 105 -8.12 -0.34 -15.07
C GLU A 105 -8.63 -0.83 -13.70
N LYS A 106 -7.77 -0.85 -12.69
CA LYS A 106 -8.15 -1.21 -11.32
C LYS A 106 -9.27 -0.30 -10.79
N HIS A 107 -9.14 1.01 -10.99
CA HIS A 107 -10.17 1.97 -10.59
C HIS A 107 -11.49 1.72 -11.30
N GLU A 108 -11.47 1.56 -12.61
CA GLU A 108 -12.69 1.33 -13.41
C GLU A 108 -13.37 0.01 -13.05
N ILE A 109 -12.60 -1.09 -12.92
CA ILE A 109 -13.15 -2.40 -12.56
C ILE A 109 -13.80 -2.35 -11.18
N ARG A 110 -13.12 -1.76 -10.17
CA ARG A 110 -13.69 -1.64 -8.83
C ARG A 110 -14.94 -0.75 -8.81
N LYS A 111 -14.97 0.32 -9.62
CA LYS A 111 -16.16 1.15 -9.78
C LYS A 111 -17.35 0.32 -10.25
N GLN A 112 -17.22 -0.41 -11.34
CA GLN A 112 -18.26 -1.27 -11.89
C GLN A 112 -18.70 -2.35 -10.89
N GLU A 113 -17.77 -2.95 -10.17
CA GLU A 113 -18.06 -3.96 -9.15
C GLU A 113 -18.79 -3.38 -7.94
N VAL A 114 -18.50 -2.14 -7.54
CA VAL A 114 -19.23 -1.45 -6.46
C VAL A 114 -20.63 -1.04 -6.93
N GLU A 115 -20.77 -0.44 -8.12
CA GLU A 115 -22.04 -0.01 -8.71
C GLU A 115 -22.99 -1.19 -8.93
N SER A 116 -22.47 -2.36 -9.28
CA SER A 116 -23.25 -3.60 -9.40
C SER A 116 -23.51 -4.32 -8.07
N GLY A 117 -22.99 -3.83 -6.95
CA GLY A 117 -23.10 -4.47 -5.64
C GLY A 117 -22.24 -5.71 -5.43
N LYS A 118 -21.40 -6.08 -6.40
CA LYS A 118 -20.48 -7.21 -6.31
C LYS A 118 -19.35 -6.94 -5.32
N LEU A 119 -18.85 -5.72 -5.26
CA LEU A 119 -17.84 -5.27 -4.31
C LEU A 119 -18.50 -4.30 -3.32
N LYS A 120 -18.43 -4.63 -2.02
CA LYS A 120 -19.02 -3.77 -0.98
C LYS A 120 -17.99 -2.78 -0.47
N MET A 121 -18.41 -1.53 -0.35
CA MET A 121 -17.72 -0.49 0.41
C MET A 121 -18.21 -0.49 1.86
N PRO A 122 -17.39 -0.01 2.82
CA PRO A 122 -17.86 0.15 4.19
C PRO A 122 -19.03 1.15 4.28
N ASP A 123 -19.99 0.84 5.12
CA ASP A 123 -21.17 1.65 5.42
C ASP A 123 -20.94 2.71 6.52
N VAL A 124 -19.74 2.67 7.11
CA VAL A 124 -19.28 3.61 8.14
C VAL A 124 -17.91 4.18 7.78
N PRO A 125 -17.56 5.37 8.30
CA PRO A 125 -16.22 5.93 8.11
C PRO A 125 -15.13 4.91 8.53
N SER A 126 -14.19 4.63 7.63
CA SER A 126 -13.19 3.60 7.84
C SER A 126 -11.78 4.13 7.56
N PHE A 127 -10.90 3.95 8.54
CA PHE A 127 -9.55 4.51 8.52
C PHE A 127 -8.55 3.66 7.72
N LEU A 128 -7.62 4.38 7.09
CA LEU A 128 -6.36 3.89 6.55
C LEU A 128 -5.23 4.81 7.03
N TYR A 129 -4.26 4.24 7.71
CA TYR A 129 -3.02 4.88 8.12
C TYR A 129 -1.93 4.51 7.13
N VAL A 130 -1.23 5.49 6.58
CA VAL A 130 -0.07 5.28 5.71
C VAL A 130 1.13 5.93 6.36
N LEU A 131 2.22 5.18 6.48
CA LEU A 131 3.51 5.67 6.95
C LEU A 131 4.54 5.47 5.85
N THR A 132 5.22 6.55 5.48
CA THR A 132 6.27 6.53 4.47
C THR A 132 7.59 7.05 5.04
N GLY A 133 8.69 6.59 4.48
CA GLY A 133 10.04 7.03 4.85
C GLY A 133 11.04 6.82 3.73
N THR A 134 12.28 7.23 3.98
CA THR A 134 13.40 7.00 3.08
C THR A 134 14.22 5.79 3.55
N GLU A 135 14.99 5.20 2.65
CA GLU A 135 15.86 4.07 3.01
C GLU A 135 16.95 4.47 4.01
N GLU A 136 17.41 5.74 3.99
CA GLU A 136 18.40 6.27 4.91
C GLU A 136 17.89 6.33 6.36
N ASN A 137 16.58 6.50 6.52
CA ASN A 137 15.94 6.60 7.83
C ASN A 137 15.41 5.26 8.34
N TYR A 138 15.60 4.19 7.57
CA TYR A 138 15.09 2.86 7.88
C TYR A 138 16.21 1.88 8.26
N ASN A 139 16.04 1.23 9.38
CA ASN A 139 16.94 0.16 9.82
C ASN A 139 16.41 -1.22 9.38
N LYS A 140 16.99 -1.78 8.32
CA LYS A 140 16.59 -3.08 7.74
C LYS A 140 16.80 -4.28 8.69
N THR A 141 17.62 -4.13 9.73
CA THR A 141 17.86 -5.19 10.73
C THR A 141 16.82 -5.19 11.83
N THR A 142 16.40 -3.99 12.28
CA THR A 142 15.49 -3.86 13.42
C THR A 142 14.06 -3.51 13.02
N GLY A 143 13.82 -3.09 11.78
CA GLY A 143 12.52 -2.63 11.29
C GLY A 143 12.13 -1.23 11.79
N ASP A 144 13.05 -0.48 12.39
CA ASP A 144 12.76 0.86 12.90
C ASP A 144 12.83 1.89 11.78
N LEU A 145 11.87 2.82 11.76
CA LEU A 145 11.83 3.96 10.85
C LEU A 145 11.88 5.25 11.66
N LYS A 146 12.88 6.10 11.40
CA LYS A 146 13.00 7.45 11.96
C LYS A 146 12.35 8.46 11.03
N ASP A 147 11.77 9.50 11.60
CA ASP A 147 11.22 10.66 10.86
C ASP A 147 10.26 10.26 9.71
N GLY A 148 9.46 9.23 9.93
CA GLY A 148 8.45 8.79 8.98
C GLY A 148 7.33 9.83 8.84
N ASN A 149 6.77 9.91 7.63
CA ASN A 149 5.67 10.83 7.30
C ASN A 149 4.35 10.08 7.31
N PHE A 150 3.43 10.50 8.17
CA PHE A 150 2.08 9.96 8.20
C PHE A 150 1.18 10.65 7.20
N ARG A 151 0.27 9.84 6.64
CA ARG A 151 -0.93 10.29 5.94
C ARG A 151 -2.11 9.51 6.52
N TYR A 152 -3.17 10.23 6.84
CA TYR A 152 -4.41 9.63 7.33
C TYR A 152 -5.48 9.73 6.24
N VAL A 153 -6.18 8.63 6.02
CA VAL A 153 -7.26 8.54 5.05
C VAL A 153 -8.50 8.00 5.76
N ILE A 154 -9.63 8.65 5.57
CA ILE A 154 -10.91 8.19 6.12
C ILE A 154 -11.85 7.98 4.96
N TYR A 155 -12.08 6.73 4.60
CA TYR A 155 -13.06 6.39 3.57
C TYR A 155 -14.48 6.70 4.06
N MET A 156 -15.19 7.49 3.27
CA MET A 156 -16.56 7.89 3.47
C MET A 156 -17.31 7.80 2.13
N PRO A 157 -17.66 6.60 1.66
CA PRO A 157 -18.23 6.39 0.34
C PRO A 157 -19.41 7.35 0.08
N TYR A 158 -19.41 7.96 -1.11
CA TYR A 158 -20.39 8.93 -1.59
C TYR A 158 -20.48 10.25 -0.81
N ALA A 159 -19.56 10.52 0.12
CA ALA A 159 -19.49 11.82 0.80
C ALA A 159 -19.26 12.96 -0.21
N THR A 160 -19.94 14.08 -0.01
CA THR A 160 -19.81 15.30 -0.80
C THR A 160 -19.30 16.46 0.05
N ALA A 161 -18.91 17.57 -0.60
CA ALA A 161 -18.52 18.78 0.12
C ALA A 161 -19.68 19.30 0.97
N GLU A 162 -20.90 19.23 0.47
CA GLU A 162 -22.11 19.67 1.18
C GLU A 162 -22.40 18.80 2.40
N SER A 163 -22.25 17.46 2.28
CA SER A 163 -22.53 16.54 3.37
C SER A 163 -21.50 16.58 4.49
N THR A 164 -20.27 17.03 4.18
CA THR A 164 -19.13 17.00 5.12
C THR A 164 -18.67 18.37 5.59
N GLY A 165 -18.99 19.43 4.83
CA GLY A 165 -18.40 20.77 5.03
C GLY A 165 -16.91 20.87 4.69
N LEU A 166 -16.31 19.81 4.11
CA LEU A 166 -14.91 19.78 3.76
C LEU A 166 -14.67 20.35 2.36
N PRO A 167 -13.54 21.06 2.17
CA PRO A 167 -13.12 21.47 0.84
C PRO A 167 -12.68 20.25 0.02
N THR A 168 -12.75 20.34 -1.32
CA THR A 168 -12.26 19.31 -2.24
C THR A 168 -10.78 19.48 -2.63
N LYS A 169 -10.10 20.47 -2.05
CA LYS A 169 -8.66 20.73 -2.20
C LYS A 169 -8.10 21.27 -0.88
N PRO A 170 -6.86 20.90 -0.52
CA PRO A 170 -6.21 21.49 0.65
C PRO A 170 -5.79 22.93 0.35
N PHE A 171 -6.06 23.87 1.26
CA PHE A 171 -5.60 25.27 1.16
C PHE A 171 -4.29 25.50 1.94
N VAL A 172 -4.05 24.69 2.97
CA VAL A 172 -2.84 24.75 3.79
C VAL A 172 -2.33 23.33 4.11
N PRO A 173 -1.04 23.14 4.39
CA PRO A 173 -0.50 21.86 4.83
C PRO A 173 -1.23 21.33 6.08
N GLY A 174 -1.53 20.03 6.11
CA GLY A 174 -2.20 19.39 7.24
C GLY A 174 -3.71 19.55 7.28
N MET A 175 -4.29 20.42 6.45
CA MET A 175 -5.74 20.61 6.39
C MET A 175 -6.44 19.35 5.87
N PRO A 176 -7.51 18.87 6.55
CA PRO A 176 -8.38 17.83 5.99
C PRO A 176 -9.10 18.33 4.74
N TRP A 177 -9.19 17.48 3.73
CA TRP A 177 -9.93 17.75 2.49
C TRP A 177 -10.53 16.47 1.92
N LEU A 178 -11.61 16.59 1.16
CA LEU A 178 -12.35 15.48 0.59
C LEU A 178 -11.85 15.20 -0.83
N MET A 179 -11.30 14.03 -1.05
CA MET A 179 -10.87 13.51 -2.35
C MET A 179 -11.97 12.63 -2.94
N ASP A 180 -12.10 12.63 -4.27
CA ASP A 180 -13.09 11.83 -5.02
C ASP A 180 -14.55 12.05 -4.55
N ALA A 181 -14.89 13.28 -4.17
CA ALA A 181 -16.21 13.66 -3.64
C ALA A 181 -17.37 13.11 -4.49
N GLY A 182 -18.38 12.56 -3.83
CA GLY A 182 -19.59 12.01 -4.46
C GLY A 182 -19.42 10.64 -5.12
N THR A 183 -18.23 10.04 -5.04
CA THR A 183 -17.97 8.71 -5.63
C THR A 183 -17.91 7.61 -4.55
N TYR A 184 -17.93 6.36 -4.99
CA TYR A 184 -17.70 5.21 -4.10
C TYR A 184 -16.36 5.29 -3.36
N GLY A 185 -15.36 5.95 -3.95
CA GLY A 185 -14.01 6.12 -3.40
C GLY A 185 -13.83 7.40 -2.59
N ALA A 186 -14.89 8.16 -2.31
CA ALA A 186 -14.79 9.40 -1.55
C ALA A 186 -14.09 9.16 -0.19
N HIS A 187 -13.10 9.98 0.10
CA HIS A 187 -12.34 9.87 1.34
C HIS A 187 -11.74 11.21 1.79
N VAL A 188 -11.62 11.37 3.09
CA VAL A 188 -10.91 12.51 3.69
C VAL A 188 -9.43 12.21 3.70
N MET A 189 -8.63 13.15 3.19
CA MET A 189 -7.18 13.14 3.22
C MET A 189 -6.65 14.11 4.26
N ILE A 190 -5.73 13.63 5.09
CA ILE A 190 -5.00 14.45 6.06
C ILE A 190 -3.51 14.11 5.91
N THR A 191 -2.69 15.09 5.52
CA THR A 191 -1.24 14.94 5.44
C THR A 191 -0.61 15.92 6.41
N PRO A 192 -0.26 15.49 7.65
CA PRO A 192 0.37 16.35 8.62
C PRO A 192 1.64 16.99 8.04
N PRO A 193 1.96 18.24 8.40
CA PRO A 193 3.23 18.85 8.02
C PRO A 193 4.38 18.02 8.57
N LYS A 194 5.49 17.99 7.84
CA LYS A 194 6.74 17.43 8.36
C LYS A 194 7.20 18.25 9.57
N LYS A 195 7.63 17.54 10.60
CA LYS A 195 8.27 18.18 11.76
C LYS A 195 9.64 18.72 11.41
#